data_c80e745e34e73d9153aa962d9279ac1b
#
_entry.id   c80e745e34e73d9153aa962d9279ac1b
#
_cell.length_a   1.000
_cell.length_b   1.000
_cell.length_c   1.000
_cell.angle_alpha   90.00
_cell.angle_beta   90.00
_cell.angle_gamma   90.00
#
_symmetry.space_group_name_H-M   'P 1'
#
loop_
_entity.id
_entity.type
_entity.pdbx_description
1 polymer ?
#
loop_
_entity_poly.entity_id
_entity_poly.type
_entity_poly.pdbx_seq_one_letter_code
_entity_poly.pdbx_strand_id
1 'polypeptide(L)'
;IAFGMGIDKPDVRFVVHYDVPKSLEGYYQETGRGGRDGLEGLCLMFYSHNDLNKLEKFNKDKPVQERENARVLLQEMEFYAESPVCRRRQLLHYFGEEYTQENCGMCDNCVHPRERFDGSDAVKLVLETVKQTNERFGLNHLVNVIRGVEDEYVKSYGHFDLAVYGKGADEDAD
;
A
#
# COMPACT_ATOMS: atom_id res chain seq x y z
N ILE A 1 -22.05 12.54 -4.86
CA ILE A 1 -22.62 12.26 -6.18
C ILE A 1 -22.10 10.89 -6.54
N ALA A 2 -23.02 9.94 -6.62
CA ALA A 2 -22.67 8.66 -7.18
C ALA A 2 -22.37 8.86 -8.67
N PHE A 3 -21.12 8.81 -9.06
CA PHE A 3 -20.71 8.57 -10.44
C PHE A 3 -21.14 7.14 -10.85
N GLY A 4 -22.40 6.79 -10.49
CA GLY A 4 -23.03 5.54 -10.82
C GLY A 4 -23.23 5.38 -12.32
N MET A 5 -23.63 4.18 -12.71
CA MET A 5 -23.95 3.82 -14.10
C MET A 5 -24.76 4.91 -14.81
N GLY A 6 -24.34 5.31 -16.03
CA GLY A 6 -25.10 6.20 -16.91
C GLY A 6 -24.51 7.58 -17.19
N ILE A 7 -23.34 7.92 -16.64
CA ILE A 7 -22.64 9.14 -17.07
C ILE A 7 -21.79 8.78 -18.31
N ASP A 8 -22.27 9.15 -19.48
CA ASP A 8 -21.57 8.99 -20.75
C ASP A 8 -21.20 10.38 -21.32
N LYS A 9 -20.48 11.17 -20.51
CA LYS A 9 -19.96 12.46 -20.92
C LYS A 9 -18.54 12.27 -21.46
N PRO A 10 -18.26 12.54 -22.75
CA PRO A 10 -16.96 12.26 -23.33
C PRO A 10 -15.84 13.19 -22.84
N ASP A 11 -16.18 14.42 -22.50
CA ASP A 11 -15.27 15.53 -22.18
C ASP A 11 -15.03 15.73 -20.67
N VAL A 12 -15.04 14.66 -19.89
CA VAL A 12 -14.65 14.72 -18.46
C VAL A 12 -13.15 14.95 -18.36
N ARG A 13 -12.75 16.09 -17.75
CA ARG A 13 -11.34 16.47 -17.61
C ARG A 13 -10.76 16.13 -16.25
N PHE A 14 -11.59 15.96 -15.24
CA PHE A 14 -11.16 15.69 -13.88
C PHE A 14 -11.99 14.59 -13.26
N VAL A 15 -11.34 13.60 -12.69
CA VAL A 15 -11.95 12.61 -11.78
C VAL A 15 -11.25 12.75 -10.45
N VAL A 16 -11.99 13.17 -9.43
CA VAL A 16 -11.44 13.43 -8.10
C VAL A 16 -12.07 12.48 -7.09
N HIS A 17 -11.24 11.66 -6.47
CA HIS A 17 -11.62 10.84 -5.34
C HIS A 17 -11.24 11.56 -4.05
N TYR A 18 -12.24 12.05 -3.33
CA TYR A 18 -12.03 12.68 -2.03
C TYR A 18 -11.79 11.63 -0.93
N ASP A 19 -12.51 10.52 -1.01
CA ASP A 19 -12.29 9.33 -0.20
C ASP A 19 -11.69 8.21 -1.05
N VAL A 20 -10.94 7.33 -0.42
CA VAL A 20 -10.33 6.17 -1.08
C VAL A 20 -11.42 5.22 -1.60
N PRO A 21 -11.38 4.79 -2.87
CA PRO A 21 -12.26 3.75 -3.39
C PRO A 21 -12.08 2.43 -2.64
N LYS A 22 -13.11 1.60 -2.68
CA LYS A 22 -13.13 0.30 -1.97
C LYS A 22 -12.28 -0.77 -2.64
N SER A 23 -11.90 -0.58 -3.91
CA SER A 23 -11.10 -1.51 -4.69
C SER A 23 -10.48 -0.82 -5.91
N LEU A 24 -9.46 -1.44 -6.48
CA LEU A 24 -8.82 -0.97 -7.72
C LEU A 24 -9.76 -1.04 -8.93
N GLU A 25 -10.66 -2.02 -8.97
CA GLU A 25 -11.68 -2.10 -10.03
C GLU A 25 -12.63 -0.90 -9.98
N GLY A 26 -13.09 -0.53 -8.78
CA GLY A 26 -13.92 0.66 -8.57
C GLY A 26 -13.18 1.93 -9.01
N TYR A 27 -11.94 2.08 -8.58
CA TYR A 27 -11.07 3.18 -8.99
C TYR A 27 -10.90 3.24 -10.52
N TYR A 28 -10.60 2.11 -11.16
CA TYR A 28 -10.43 2.01 -12.61
C TYR A 28 -11.71 2.38 -13.36
N GLN A 29 -12.87 1.86 -12.93
CA GLN A 29 -14.16 2.19 -13.54
C GLN A 29 -14.50 3.68 -13.46
N GLU A 30 -14.17 4.30 -12.33
CA GLU A 30 -14.44 5.72 -12.10
C GLU A 30 -13.45 6.62 -12.86
N THR A 31 -12.17 6.32 -12.83
CA THR A 31 -11.14 7.04 -13.59
C THR A 31 -11.27 6.85 -15.10
N GLY A 32 -11.72 5.69 -15.56
CA GLY A 32 -12.00 5.40 -16.97
C GLY A 32 -13.14 6.22 -17.58
N ARG A 33 -13.77 7.12 -16.81
CA ARG A 33 -14.74 8.11 -17.33
C ARG A 33 -14.05 9.39 -17.81
N GLY A 34 -12.82 9.63 -17.41
CA GLY A 34 -12.03 10.78 -17.86
C GLY A 34 -11.49 10.60 -19.29
N GLY A 35 -11.51 11.67 -20.10
CA GLY A 35 -10.85 11.72 -21.39
C GLY A 35 -11.37 10.73 -22.46
N ARG A 36 -12.65 10.37 -22.44
CA ARG A 36 -13.24 9.45 -23.43
C ARG A 36 -13.23 9.98 -24.87
N ASP A 37 -13.06 11.27 -25.04
CA ASP A 37 -12.88 11.92 -26.34
C ASP A 37 -11.43 11.85 -26.86
N GLY A 38 -10.53 11.16 -26.13
CA GLY A 38 -9.12 11.01 -26.48
C GLY A 38 -8.24 12.18 -26.02
N LEU A 39 -8.81 13.19 -25.37
CA LEU A 39 -8.05 14.28 -24.77
C LEU A 39 -7.64 13.96 -23.34
N GLU A 40 -6.62 14.66 -22.82
CA GLU A 40 -6.12 14.45 -21.48
C GLU A 40 -7.17 14.64 -20.39
N GLY A 41 -7.17 13.76 -19.41
CA GLY A 41 -7.95 13.82 -18.19
C GLY A 41 -7.05 13.61 -16.99
N LEU A 42 -7.28 14.39 -15.93
CA LEU A 42 -6.57 14.28 -14.66
C LEU A 42 -7.37 13.42 -13.68
N CYS A 43 -6.74 12.40 -13.13
CA CYS A 43 -7.29 11.60 -12.05
C CYS A 43 -6.52 11.95 -10.76
N LEU A 44 -7.23 12.44 -9.75
CA LEU A 44 -6.68 12.80 -8.46
C LEU A 44 -7.37 11.97 -7.37
N MET A 45 -6.58 11.35 -6.51
CA MET A 45 -7.09 10.64 -5.34
C MET A 45 -6.40 11.19 -4.09
N PHE A 46 -7.20 11.65 -3.12
CA PHE A 46 -6.72 11.90 -1.78
C PHE A 46 -6.64 10.58 -1.03
N TYR A 47 -5.54 10.36 -0.34
CA TYR A 47 -5.30 9.14 0.41
C TYR A 47 -4.88 9.45 1.83
N SER A 48 -5.46 8.72 2.76
CA SER A 48 -5.05 8.69 4.15
C SER A 48 -5.27 7.26 4.70
N HIS A 49 -4.33 6.75 5.46
CA HIS A 49 -4.48 5.47 6.15
C HIS A 49 -5.75 5.41 7.04
N ASN A 50 -6.18 6.55 7.59
CA ASN A 50 -7.42 6.66 8.35
C ASN A 50 -8.66 6.36 7.52
N ASP A 51 -8.63 6.54 6.20
CA ASP A 51 -9.78 6.23 5.34
C ASP A 51 -9.95 4.73 5.19
N LEU A 52 -8.86 3.97 5.13
CA LEU A 52 -8.91 2.50 5.15
C LEU A 52 -9.54 1.99 6.46
N ASN A 53 -9.14 2.53 7.59
CA ASN A 53 -9.74 2.20 8.89
C ASN A 53 -11.24 2.50 8.96
N LYS A 54 -11.72 3.57 8.31
CA LYS A 54 -13.16 3.86 8.19
C LYS A 54 -13.87 2.81 7.34
N LEU A 55 -13.28 2.45 6.18
CA LEU A 55 -13.83 1.45 5.28
C LEU A 55 -13.88 0.06 5.92
N GLU A 56 -12.87 -0.33 6.70
CA GLU A 56 -12.89 -1.57 7.49
C GLU A 56 -14.02 -1.57 8.53
N LYS A 57 -14.27 -0.45 9.20
CA LYS A 57 -15.37 -0.33 10.15
C LYS A 57 -16.74 -0.53 9.48
N PHE A 58 -16.94 -0.05 8.25
CA PHE A 58 -18.16 -0.28 7.49
C PHE A 58 -18.38 -1.76 7.11
N ASN A 59 -17.29 -2.54 7.09
CA ASN A 59 -17.37 -3.95 6.75
C ASN A 59 -17.59 -4.88 7.96
N LYS A 60 -17.60 -4.36 9.19
CA LYS A 60 -17.67 -5.18 10.43
C LYS A 60 -18.90 -6.06 10.53
N ASP A 61 -20.04 -5.57 10.04
CA ASP A 61 -21.32 -6.27 10.13
C ASP A 61 -21.58 -7.26 8.98
N LYS A 62 -20.62 -7.39 8.06
CA LYS A 62 -20.71 -8.33 6.94
C LYS A 62 -20.34 -9.75 7.37
N PRO A 63 -20.82 -10.77 6.63
CA PRO A 63 -20.37 -12.15 6.79
C PRO A 63 -18.85 -12.25 6.72
N VAL A 64 -18.27 -13.22 7.44
CA VAL A 64 -16.80 -13.38 7.58
C VAL A 64 -16.11 -13.41 6.21
N GLN A 65 -16.65 -14.19 5.27
CA GLN A 65 -16.07 -14.31 3.92
C GLN A 65 -16.07 -12.99 3.15
N GLU A 66 -17.15 -12.22 3.23
CA GLU A 66 -17.23 -10.92 2.56
C GLU A 66 -16.31 -9.88 3.20
N ARG A 67 -16.12 -9.97 4.51
CA ARG A 67 -15.20 -9.10 5.25
C ARG A 67 -13.75 -9.38 4.86
N GLU A 68 -13.35 -10.64 4.77
CA GLU A 68 -12.00 -11.01 4.34
C GLU A 68 -11.74 -10.57 2.89
N ASN A 69 -12.67 -10.78 1.99
CA ASN A 69 -12.56 -10.30 0.61
C ASN A 69 -12.43 -8.76 0.56
N ALA A 70 -13.25 -8.04 1.32
CA ALA A 70 -13.17 -6.58 1.38
C ALA A 70 -11.83 -6.09 1.95
N ARG A 71 -11.25 -6.82 2.91
CA ARG A 71 -9.94 -6.52 3.46
C ARG A 71 -8.82 -6.67 2.42
N VAL A 72 -8.84 -7.75 1.64
CA VAL A 72 -7.87 -7.95 0.56
C VAL A 72 -7.94 -6.79 -0.44
N LEU A 73 -9.13 -6.40 -0.88
CA LEU A 73 -9.32 -5.30 -1.82
C LEU A 73 -8.81 -3.95 -1.26
N LEU A 74 -8.98 -3.71 0.04
CA LEU A 74 -8.45 -2.51 0.70
C LEU A 74 -6.92 -2.54 0.80
N GLN A 75 -6.31 -3.69 1.07
CA GLN A 75 -4.86 -3.84 1.07
C GLN A 75 -4.25 -3.60 -0.32
N GLU A 76 -4.92 -4.02 -1.39
CA GLU A 76 -4.51 -3.71 -2.77
C GLU A 76 -4.58 -2.22 -3.07
N MET A 77 -5.63 -1.53 -2.58
CA MET A 77 -5.73 -0.07 -2.70
C MET A 77 -4.64 0.66 -1.91
N GLU A 78 -4.34 0.21 -0.69
CA GLU A 78 -3.25 0.72 0.14
C GLU A 78 -1.91 0.58 -0.59
N PHE A 79 -1.61 -0.62 -1.07
CA PHE A 79 -0.40 -0.87 -1.84
C PHE A 79 -0.31 0.02 -3.09
N TYR A 80 -1.42 0.20 -3.82
CA TYR A 80 -1.46 1.09 -4.97
C TYR A 80 -1.19 2.55 -4.58
N ALA A 81 -1.77 3.03 -3.48
CA ALA A 81 -1.63 4.42 -3.03
C ALA A 81 -0.22 4.71 -2.51
N GLU A 82 0.40 3.79 -1.79
CA GLU A 82 1.68 4.01 -1.10
C GLU A 82 2.92 3.62 -1.93
N SER A 83 2.77 2.71 -2.87
CA SER A 83 3.86 2.23 -3.71
C SER A 83 4.50 3.35 -4.54
N PRO A 84 5.85 3.38 -4.66
CA PRO A 84 6.58 4.30 -5.53
C PRO A 84 6.60 3.85 -7.01
N VAL A 85 5.98 2.73 -7.34
CA VAL A 85 5.93 2.22 -8.72
C VAL A 85 4.98 3.06 -9.57
N CYS A 86 5.26 3.15 -10.87
CA CYS A 86 4.39 3.85 -11.84
C CYS A 86 2.93 3.40 -11.70
N ARG A 87 2.01 4.36 -11.50
CA ARG A 87 0.57 4.10 -11.30
C ARG A 87 -0.05 3.31 -12.45
N ARG A 88 0.29 3.66 -13.68
CA ARG A 88 -0.19 2.95 -14.87
C ARG A 88 0.30 1.51 -14.91
N ARG A 89 1.59 1.29 -14.62
CA ARG A 89 2.16 -0.05 -14.58
C ARG A 89 1.48 -0.94 -13.54
N GLN A 90 1.25 -0.42 -12.33
CA GLN A 90 0.56 -1.16 -11.28
C GLN A 90 -0.86 -1.53 -11.69
N LEU A 91 -1.60 -0.56 -12.24
CA LEU A 91 -3.00 -0.76 -12.61
C LEU A 91 -3.13 -1.77 -13.75
N LEU A 92 -2.31 -1.67 -14.80
CA LEU A 92 -2.31 -2.62 -15.91
C LEU A 92 -1.90 -4.02 -15.45
N HIS A 93 -0.87 -4.13 -14.61
CA HIS A 93 -0.46 -5.41 -14.03
C HIS A 93 -1.58 -6.05 -13.18
N TYR A 94 -2.32 -5.26 -12.42
CA TYR A 94 -3.47 -5.73 -11.65
C TYR A 94 -4.53 -6.40 -12.55
N PHE A 95 -4.77 -5.86 -13.73
CA PHE A 95 -5.69 -6.44 -14.73
C PHE A 95 -5.04 -7.49 -15.64
N GLY A 96 -3.82 -7.93 -15.33
CA GLY A 96 -3.12 -8.97 -16.10
C GLY A 96 -2.48 -8.50 -17.40
N GLU A 97 -2.38 -7.18 -17.60
CA GLU A 97 -1.70 -6.61 -18.76
C GLU A 97 -0.21 -6.37 -18.48
N GLU A 98 0.63 -6.74 -19.44
CA GLU A 98 2.06 -6.47 -19.37
C GLU A 98 2.35 -5.04 -19.84
N TYR A 99 2.94 -4.24 -18.97
CA TYR A 99 3.43 -2.90 -19.30
C TYR A 99 4.95 -2.89 -19.31
N THR A 100 5.54 -2.86 -20.50
CA THR A 100 6.99 -3.03 -20.71
C THR A 100 7.82 -1.80 -20.35
N GLN A 101 7.20 -0.61 -20.26
CA GLN A 101 7.89 0.63 -19.89
C GLN A 101 8.05 0.73 -18.37
N GLU A 102 9.20 1.19 -17.89
CA GLU A 102 9.43 1.40 -16.46
C GLU A 102 8.54 2.50 -15.87
N ASN A 103 8.25 3.55 -16.65
CA ASN A 103 7.41 4.67 -16.25
C ASN A 103 6.52 5.15 -17.40
N CYS A 104 5.43 5.83 -17.06
CA CYS A 104 4.52 6.41 -18.05
C CYS A 104 4.81 7.90 -18.33
N GLY A 105 5.73 8.52 -17.60
CA GLY A 105 6.07 9.93 -17.74
C GLY A 105 4.99 10.93 -17.26
N MET A 106 3.83 10.46 -16.79
CA MET A 106 2.66 11.32 -16.53
C MET A 106 2.13 11.23 -15.10
N CYS A 107 2.28 10.10 -14.41
CA CYS A 107 1.76 9.95 -13.05
C CYS A 107 2.69 10.60 -12.03
N ASP A 108 2.16 10.83 -10.83
CA ASP A 108 2.88 11.41 -9.69
C ASP A 108 4.23 10.73 -9.42
N ASN A 109 4.26 9.40 -9.35
CA ASN A 109 5.49 8.63 -9.11
C ASN A 109 6.52 8.72 -10.25
N CYS A 110 6.10 9.03 -11.48
CA CYS A 110 7.02 9.20 -12.60
C CYS A 110 7.53 10.64 -12.72
N VAL A 111 6.71 11.62 -12.39
CA VAL A 111 7.05 13.05 -12.46
C VAL A 111 7.84 13.49 -11.23
N HIS A 112 7.50 12.91 -10.06
CA HIS A 112 8.16 13.17 -8.78
C HIS A 112 8.63 11.85 -8.17
N PRO A 113 9.65 11.19 -8.75
CA PRO A 113 10.12 9.92 -8.22
C PRO A 113 10.66 10.09 -6.79
N ARG A 114 10.29 9.17 -5.92
CA ARG A 114 10.86 9.12 -4.57
C ARG A 114 12.31 8.67 -4.64
N GLU A 115 13.13 9.20 -3.75
CA GLU A 115 14.49 8.72 -3.58
C GLU A 115 14.48 7.22 -3.25
N ARG A 116 15.39 6.50 -3.87
CA ARG A 116 15.54 5.06 -3.65
C ARG A 116 16.86 4.82 -2.94
N PHE A 117 16.84 3.94 -1.97
CA PHE A 117 18.05 3.43 -1.33
C PHE A 117 18.12 1.91 -1.49
N ASP A 118 19.31 1.36 -1.36
CA ASP A 118 19.48 -0.09 -1.33
C ASP A 118 19.13 -0.62 0.07
N GLY A 119 17.93 -1.15 0.22
CA GLY A 119 17.44 -1.74 1.45
C GLY A 119 17.82 -3.22 1.66
N SER A 120 18.71 -3.78 0.82
CA SER A 120 19.05 -5.22 0.85
C SER A 120 19.53 -5.69 2.22
N ASP A 121 20.32 -4.90 2.93
CA ASP A 121 20.85 -5.28 4.24
C ASP A 121 19.78 -5.16 5.33
N ALA A 122 18.90 -4.17 5.24
CA ALA A 122 17.75 -4.08 6.14
C ALA A 122 16.81 -5.28 5.97
N VAL A 123 16.51 -5.68 4.73
CA VAL A 123 15.69 -6.87 4.45
C VAL A 123 16.35 -8.14 5.00
N LYS A 124 17.66 -8.32 4.81
CA LYS A 124 18.39 -9.47 5.37
C LYS A 124 18.31 -9.49 6.90
N LEU A 125 18.49 -8.32 7.54
CA LEU A 125 18.40 -8.19 9.00
C LEU A 125 17.01 -8.57 9.52
N VAL A 126 15.95 -8.12 8.85
CA VAL A 126 14.57 -8.50 9.21
C VAL A 126 14.36 -10.00 9.07
N LEU A 127 14.74 -10.59 7.92
CA LEU A 127 14.58 -12.04 7.68
C LEU A 127 15.37 -12.88 8.69
N GLU A 128 16.58 -12.46 9.03
CA GLU A 128 17.39 -13.13 10.03
C GLU A 128 16.78 -13.02 11.43
N THR A 129 16.19 -11.87 11.77
CA THR A 129 15.48 -11.67 13.05
C THR A 129 14.25 -12.58 13.13
N VAL A 130 13.44 -12.64 12.08
CA VAL A 130 12.29 -13.56 12.00
C VAL A 130 12.74 -15.01 12.22
N LYS A 131 13.81 -15.43 11.58
CA LYS A 131 14.37 -16.79 11.73
C LYS A 131 14.89 -17.05 13.16
N GLN A 132 15.64 -16.11 13.73
CA GLN A 132 16.22 -16.26 15.08
C GLN A 132 15.15 -16.23 16.18
N THR A 133 14.00 -15.60 15.92
CA THR A 133 12.83 -15.59 16.81
C THR A 133 11.84 -16.72 16.52
N ASN A 134 12.23 -17.72 15.71
CA ASN A 134 11.42 -18.90 15.35
C ASN A 134 10.06 -18.58 14.71
N GLU A 135 9.95 -17.48 13.96
CA GLU A 135 8.74 -17.08 13.20
C GLU A 135 7.47 -16.92 14.08
N ARG A 136 7.63 -16.59 15.37
CA ARG A 136 6.52 -16.59 16.35
C ARG A 136 6.05 -15.21 16.78
N PHE A 137 6.76 -14.16 16.37
CA PHE A 137 6.54 -12.83 16.91
C PHE A 137 6.02 -11.85 15.85
N GLY A 138 5.15 -10.96 16.29
CA GLY A 138 4.60 -9.90 15.43
C GLY A 138 5.60 -8.76 15.22
N LEU A 139 5.25 -7.87 14.28
CA LEU A 139 6.07 -6.77 13.80
C LEU A 139 6.71 -5.94 14.95
N ASN A 140 5.92 -5.49 15.91
CA ASN A 140 6.42 -4.63 16.99
C ASN A 140 7.54 -5.29 17.81
N HIS A 141 7.42 -6.59 18.07
CA HIS A 141 8.45 -7.32 18.80
C HIS A 141 9.75 -7.46 17.99
N LEU A 142 9.63 -7.74 16.68
CA LEU A 142 10.77 -7.84 15.76
C LEU A 142 11.49 -6.48 15.66
N VAL A 143 10.75 -5.39 15.53
CA VAL A 143 11.30 -4.03 15.53
C VAL A 143 12.03 -3.73 16.84
N ASN A 144 11.46 -4.08 18.01
CA ASN A 144 12.12 -3.88 19.30
C ASN A 144 13.44 -4.67 19.41
N VAL A 145 13.48 -5.91 18.91
CA VAL A 145 14.71 -6.71 18.86
C VAL A 145 15.75 -6.07 17.95
N ILE A 146 15.37 -5.67 16.74
CA ILE A 146 16.28 -5.05 15.77
C ILE A 146 16.85 -3.73 16.30
N ARG A 147 16.02 -2.93 16.95
CA ARG A 147 16.43 -1.64 17.53
C ARG A 147 17.15 -1.75 18.88
N GLY A 148 17.17 -2.94 19.48
CA GLY A 148 17.78 -3.13 20.79
C GLY A 148 16.99 -2.47 21.94
N VAL A 149 15.66 -2.40 21.79
CA VAL A 149 14.79 -1.83 22.82
C VAL A 149 14.66 -2.84 23.98
N GLU A 150 15.01 -2.39 25.17
CA GLU A 150 14.84 -3.17 26.39
C GLU A 150 13.38 -3.12 26.87
N ASP A 151 12.57 -4.09 26.44
CA ASP A 151 11.23 -4.28 27.01
C ASP A 151 11.11 -5.63 27.74
N GLU A 152 10.05 -5.77 28.53
CA GLU A 152 9.82 -6.99 29.32
C GLU A 152 9.64 -8.24 28.44
N TYR A 153 9.07 -8.09 27.25
CA TYR A 153 8.88 -9.19 26.30
C TYR A 153 10.21 -9.64 25.71
N VAL A 154 11.06 -8.71 25.27
CA VAL A 154 12.41 -9.04 24.75
C VAL A 154 13.21 -9.76 25.83
N LYS A 155 13.12 -9.29 27.09
CA LYS A 155 13.80 -9.92 28.24
C LYS A 155 13.26 -11.31 28.58
N SER A 156 11.94 -11.47 28.59
CA SER A 156 11.31 -12.75 28.98
C SER A 156 11.61 -13.89 27.99
N TYR A 157 11.85 -13.58 26.75
CA TYR A 157 12.22 -14.56 25.71
C TYR A 157 13.73 -14.69 25.49
N GLY A 158 14.55 -13.90 26.19
CA GLY A 158 16.00 -13.91 26.04
C GLY A 158 16.50 -13.38 24.70
N HIS A 159 15.70 -12.58 24.00
CA HIS A 159 16.03 -12.10 22.67
C HIS A 159 17.09 -10.98 22.65
N PHE A 160 17.48 -10.46 23.80
CA PHE A 160 18.63 -9.56 23.94
C PHE A 160 19.97 -10.24 23.65
N ASP A 161 20.04 -11.58 23.75
CA ASP A 161 21.24 -12.38 23.43
C ASP A 161 21.35 -12.75 21.95
N LEU A 162 20.33 -12.43 21.14
CA LEU A 162 20.34 -12.73 19.70
C LEU A 162 21.39 -11.90 18.96
N ALA A 163 22.03 -12.51 17.97
CA ALA A 163 23.03 -11.85 17.14
C ALA A 163 22.49 -10.62 16.38
N VAL A 164 21.18 -10.55 16.20
CA VAL A 164 20.46 -9.44 15.51
C VAL A 164 20.04 -8.31 16.44
N TYR A 165 20.14 -8.49 17.76
CA TYR A 165 19.72 -7.51 18.75
C TYR A 165 20.50 -6.20 18.61
N GLY A 166 19.79 -5.08 18.46
CA GLY A 166 20.36 -3.74 18.38
C GLY A 166 21.09 -3.41 17.07
N LYS A 167 21.08 -4.30 16.07
CA LYS A 167 21.77 -4.02 14.79
C LYS A 167 21.12 -2.93 13.93
N GLY A 168 19.88 -2.57 14.17
CA GLY A 168 19.16 -1.48 13.52
C GLY A 168 18.81 -0.36 14.52
N ALA A 169 19.64 -0.11 15.51
CA ALA A 169 19.37 0.91 16.54
C ALA A 169 19.34 2.35 15.93
N ASP A 170 20.07 2.57 14.86
CA ASP A 170 20.16 3.86 14.17
C ASP A 170 19.10 4.06 13.07
N GLU A 171 18.28 3.02 12.80
CA GLU A 171 17.21 3.08 11.81
C GLU A 171 15.92 3.64 12.43
N ASP A 172 15.19 4.47 11.65
CA ASP A 172 13.86 4.94 12.06
C ASP A 172 12.87 3.77 12.12
N ALA A 173 11.86 3.92 12.97
CA ALA A 173 10.84 2.86 13.16
C ALA A 173 9.70 2.92 12.13
N ASP A 174 9.66 3.97 11.30
CA ASP A 174 8.61 4.26 10.33
C ASP A 174 8.87 3.65 8.96
#